data_1dc5dfec0a93d3b5a577748fab6e0335
#
_entry.id   1dc5dfec0a93d3b5a577748fab6e0335
#
_cell.length_a   1.000
_cell.length_b   1.000
_cell.length_c   1.000
_cell.angle_alpha   90.00
_cell.angle_beta   90.00
_cell.angle_gamma   90.00
#
_symmetry.space_group_name_H-M   'P 1'
#
loop_
_entity.id
_entity.type
_entity.pdbx_description
1 polymer ?
#
loop_
_entity_poly.entity_id
_entity_poly.type
_entity_poly.pdbx_seq_one_letter_code
_entity_poly.pdbx_strand_id
1 'polypeptide(L)'
;MPDWIEKELRSNFARASRAGRLAAITEPRAARVAYRAQKHTLRIELTNGATITLPVKLIPSLKGVRPKDLRAVEVLGRGGGLHWESLDLDLGVPGLVCSVFPGTAWLAELGRHGGRRTSAAKTLAARRNGRKGGRPRIR
;
A
#
# COMPACT_ATOMS: atom_id res chain seq x y z
N MET A 1 -2.14 -30.04 19.15
CA MET A 1 -1.31 -28.85 18.83
C MET A 1 -0.86 -28.25 20.14
N PRO A 2 0.41 -27.90 20.33
CA PRO A 2 0.88 -27.31 21.59
C PRO A 2 0.21 -25.94 21.82
N ASP A 3 -0.21 -25.65 23.05
CA ASP A 3 -0.92 -24.44 23.46
C ASP A 3 -0.22 -23.12 23.07
N TRP A 4 1.13 -23.14 23.00
CA TRP A 4 1.90 -21.96 22.61
C TRP A 4 1.70 -21.57 21.14
N ILE A 5 1.52 -22.55 20.24
CA ILE A 5 1.24 -22.31 18.82
C ILE A 5 -0.13 -21.64 18.66
N GLU A 6 -1.12 -22.14 19.39
CA GLU A 6 -2.48 -21.59 19.34
C GLU A 6 -2.53 -20.15 19.88
N LYS A 7 -1.80 -19.89 20.96
CA LYS A 7 -1.66 -18.55 21.54
C LYS A 7 -0.95 -17.58 20.58
N GLU A 8 0.09 -18.05 19.91
CA GLU A 8 0.83 -17.25 18.92
C GLU A 8 -0.01 -16.96 17.67
N LEU A 9 -0.74 -17.96 17.16
CA LEU A 9 -1.67 -17.79 16.05
C LEU A 9 -2.76 -16.76 16.38
N ARG A 10 -3.38 -16.86 17.56
CA ARG A 10 -4.40 -15.90 18.01
C ARG A 10 -3.83 -14.47 18.14
N SER A 11 -2.63 -14.34 18.69
CA SER A 11 -1.95 -13.05 18.83
C SER A 11 -1.62 -12.44 17.47
N ASN A 12 -1.09 -13.25 16.56
CA ASN A 12 -0.75 -12.82 15.21
C ASN A 12 -2.01 -12.44 14.41
N PHE A 13 -3.08 -13.22 14.52
CA PHE A 13 -4.37 -12.91 13.90
C PHE A 13 -4.98 -11.60 14.45
N ALA A 14 -4.94 -11.39 15.75
CA ALA A 14 -5.45 -10.16 16.37
C ALA A 14 -4.64 -8.92 15.89
N ARG A 15 -3.31 -9.06 15.77
CA ARG A 15 -2.42 -8.01 15.26
C ARG A 15 -2.68 -7.71 13.79
N ALA A 16 -2.77 -8.75 12.96
CA ALA A 16 -3.08 -8.63 11.53
C ALA A 16 -4.46 -8.00 11.31
N SER A 17 -5.45 -8.40 12.10
CA SER A 17 -6.82 -7.84 12.02
C SER A 17 -6.86 -6.36 12.41
N ARG A 18 -6.09 -5.94 13.42
CA ARG A 18 -5.96 -4.50 13.79
C ARG A 18 -5.27 -3.71 12.68
N ALA A 19 -4.17 -4.23 12.14
CA ALA A 19 -3.45 -3.61 11.03
C ALA A 19 -4.35 -3.47 9.80
N GLY A 20 -5.11 -4.52 9.46
CA GLY A 20 -6.07 -4.48 8.36
C GLY A 20 -7.19 -3.46 8.55
N ARG A 21 -7.72 -3.31 9.79
CA ARG A 21 -8.72 -2.27 10.08
C ARG A 21 -8.14 -0.86 9.97
N LEU A 22 -6.92 -0.65 10.46
CA LEU A 22 -6.23 0.63 10.36
C LEU A 22 -5.94 0.98 8.90
N ALA A 23 -5.41 0.03 8.12
CA ALA A 23 -5.18 0.17 6.70
C ALA A 23 -6.48 0.51 5.93
N ALA A 24 -7.60 -0.10 6.32
CA ALA A 24 -8.90 0.18 5.70
C ALA A 24 -9.36 1.64 5.84
N ILE A 25 -8.91 2.33 6.89
CA ILE A 25 -9.28 3.72 7.17
C ILE A 25 -8.24 4.70 6.62
N THR A 26 -6.96 4.32 6.62
CA THR A 26 -5.83 5.22 6.34
C THR A 26 -5.26 5.08 4.94
N GLU A 27 -5.46 3.93 4.30
CA GLU A 27 -4.94 3.66 2.96
C GLU A 27 -5.97 4.00 1.87
N PRO A 28 -5.52 4.47 0.69
CA PRO A 28 -6.42 4.64 -0.44
C PRO A 28 -6.96 3.28 -0.88
N ARG A 29 -8.29 3.17 -1.00
CA ARG A 29 -9.00 1.98 -1.44
C ARG A 29 -9.90 2.28 -2.61
N ALA A 30 -9.88 1.41 -3.62
CA ALA A 30 -10.73 1.52 -4.78
C ALA A 30 -12.17 1.09 -4.44
N ALA A 31 -13.12 1.93 -4.82
CA ALA A 31 -14.55 1.58 -4.88
C ALA A 31 -14.90 1.05 -6.28
N ARG A 32 -14.32 1.67 -7.30
CA ARG A 32 -14.51 1.29 -8.71
C ARG A 32 -13.23 1.52 -9.50
N VAL A 33 -13.09 0.77 -10.59
CA VAL A 33 -12.02 0.96 -11.56
C VAL A 33 -12.57 0.82 -12.98
N ALA A 34 -12.05 1.60 -13.91
CA ALA A 34 -12.36 1.49 -15.31
C ALA A 34 -11.17 1.88 -16.20
N TYR A 35 -10.92 1.10 -17.23
CA TYR A 35 -9.99 1.48 -18.29
C TYR A 35 -10.69 2.37 -19.32
N ARG A 36 -10.10 3.49 -19.65
CA ARG A 36 -10.57 4.45 -20.65
C ARG A 36 -9.70 4.38 -21.90
N ALA A 37 -10.18 3.65 -22.92
CA ALA A 37 -9.43 3.36 -24.13
C ALA A 37 -9.03 4.63 -24.91
N GLN A 38 -9.93 5.61 -25.03
CA GLN A 38 -9.67 6.86 -25.77
C GLN A 38 -8.46 7.63 -25.26
N LYS A 39 -8.23 7.62 -23.95
CA LYS A 39 -7.12 8.35 -23.29
C LYS A 39 -6.02 7.42 -22.82
N HIS A 40 -6.19 6.12 -22.99
CA HIS A 40 -5.28 5.08 -22.49
C HIS A 40 -4.93 5.26 -21.01
N THR A 41 -5.99 5.41 -20.18
CA THR A 41 -5.88 5.67 -18.74
C THR A 41 -6.69 4.68 -17.92
N LEU A 42 -6.24 4.41 -16.69
CA LEU A 42 -7.05 3.81 -15.63
C LEU A 42 -7.69 4.91 -14.79
N ARG A 43 -9.00 4.87 -14.62
CA ARG A 43 -9.74 5.72 -13.69
C ARG A 43 -10.12 4.88 -12.48
N ILE A 44 -9.69 5.30 -11.31
CA ILE A 44 -9.94 4.64 -10.03
C ILE A 44 -10.74 5.60 -9.16
N GLU A 45 -11.93 5.22 -8.80
CA GLU A 45 -12.76 5.92 -7.82
C GLU A 45 -12.47 5.34 -6.44
N LEU A 46 -12.06 6.17 -5.50
CA LEU A 46 -11.71 5.75 -4.16
C LEU A 46 -12.94 5.75 -3.24
N THR A 47 -12.88 4.97 -2.18
CA THR A 47 -13.97 4.87 -1.18
C THR A 47 -14.24 6.17 -0.42
N ASN A 48 -13.29 7.10 -0.40
CA ASN A 48 -13.45 8.44 0.18
C ASN A 48 -14.04 9.48 -0.79
N GLY A 49 -14.44 9.06 -2.00
CA GLY A 49 -15.01 9.93 -3.04
C GLY A 49 -14.00 10.58 -3.99
N ALA A 50 -12.70 10.49 -3.71
CA ALA A 50 -11.67 10.98 -4.62
C ALA A 50 -11.59 10.10 -5.88
N THR A 51 -11.16 10.70 -7.00
CA THR A 51 -10.90 9.97 -8.25
C THR A 51 -9.45 10.18 -8.67
N ILE A 52 -8.78 9.08 -9.01
CA ILE A 52 -7.42 9.10 -9.56
C ILE A 52 -7.49 8.62 -11.00
N THR A 53 -6.86 9.35 -11.91
CA THR A 53 -6.72 8.94 -13.32
C THR A 53 -5.24 8.80 -13.65
N LEU A 54 -4.84 7.58 -13.99
CA LEU A 54 -3.43 7.23 -14.24
C LEU A 54 -3.23 6.85 -15.70
N PRO A 55 -2.33 7.51 -16.44
CA PRO A 55 -1.91 7.04 -17.76
C PRO A 55 -1.26 5.65 -17.65
N VAL A 56 -1.72 4.70 -18.44
CA VAL A 56 -1.22 3.30 -18.42
C VAL A 56 0.29 3.24 -18.67
N LYS A 57 0.81 4.13 -19.52
CA LYS A 57 2.25 4.23 -19.82
C LYS A 57 3.14 4.49 -18.60
N LEU A 58 2.59 5.06 -17.53
CA LEU A 58 3.31 5.34 -16.28
C LEU A 58 3.29 4.15 -15.31
N ILE A 59 2.55 3.09 -15.63
CA ILE A 59 2.45 1.89 -14.80
C ILE A 59 3.32 0.80 -15.43
N PRO A 60 4.51 0.51 -14.87
CA PRO A 60 5.47 -0.39 -15.50
C PRO A 60 4.90 -1.77 -15.81
N SER A 61 4.10 -2.34 -14.91
CA SER A 61 3.49 -3.67 -15.04
C SER A 61 2.43 -3.76 -16.14
N LEU A 62 1.91 -2.64 -16.62
CA LEU A 62 0.89 -2.58 -17.67
C LEU A 62 1.45 -2.13 -19.02
N LYS A 63 2.75 -1.91 -19.10
CA LYS A 63 3.41 -1.48 -20.34
C LYS A 63 3.27 -2.56 -21.43
N GLY A 64 2.74 -2.17 -22.58
CA GLY A 64 2.56 -3.09 -23.71
C GLY A 64 1.35 -4.04 -23.61
N VAL A 65 0.54 -3.95 -22.55
CA VAL A 65 -0.69 -4.74 -22.41
C VAL A 65 -1.75 -4.23 -23.39
N ARG A 66 -2.44 -5.17 -24.03
CA ARG A 66 -3.46 -4.85 -25.02
C ARG A 66 -4.69 -4.19 -24.39
N PRO A 67 -5.35 -3.26 -25.08
CA PRO A 67 -6.53 -2.57 -24.56
C PRO A 67 -7.67 -3.51 -24.11
N LYS A 68 -7.84 -4.66 -24.78
CA LYS A 68 -8.85 -5.65 -24.41
C LYS A 68 -8.59 -6.26 -23.04
N ASP A 69 -7.32 -6.52 -22.72
CA ASP A 69 -6.92 -7.11 -21.44
C ASP A 69 -6.99 -6.06 -20.32
N LEU A 70 -6.66 -4.79 -20.62
CA LEU A 70 -6.81 -3.68 -19.68
C LEU A 70 -8.26 -3.41 -19.28
N ARG A 71 -9.24 -3.70 -20.14
CA ARG A 71 -10.67 -3.55 -19.82
C ARG A 71 -11.18 -4.54 -18.80
N ALA A 72 -10.52 -5.69 -18.67
CA ALA A 72 -10.89 -6.75 -17.74
C ALA A 72 -10.41 -6.49 -16.29
N VAL A 73 -10.10 -5.22 -15.96
CA VAL A 73 -9.67 -4.84 -14.62
C VAL A 73 -10.82 -4.92 -13.62
N GLU A 74 -10.55 -5.52 -12.47
CA GLU A 74 -11.49 -5.64 -11.36
C GLU A 74 -10.89 -5.12 -10.05
N VAL A 75 -11.77 -4.73 -9.12
CA VAL A 75 -11.36 -4.34 -7.77
C VAL A 75 -11.16 -5.59 -6.93
N LEU A 76 -9.96 -5.77 -6.38
CA LEU A 76 -9.61 -6.92 -5.56
C LEU A 76 -9.99 -6.70 -4.09
N GLY A 77 -10.70 -7.66 -3.53
CA GLY A 77 -11.06 -7.68 -2.12
C GLY A 77 -11.86 -6.44 -1.70
N ARG A 78 -11.42 -5.81 -0.60
CA ARG A 78 -12.06 -4.58 -0.07
C ARG A 78 -11.49 -3.29 -0.68
N GLY A 79 -11.08 -3.33 -1.93
CA GLY A 79 -10.54 -2.16 -2.63
C GLY A 79 -9.04 -1.92 -2.41
N GLY A 80 -8.33 -2.85 -1.77
CA GLY A 80 -6.89 -2.70 -1.54
C GLY A 80 -6.04 -2.85 -2.80
N GLY A 81 -6.57 -3.49 -3.83
CA GLY A 81 -5.87 -3.76 -5.07
C GLY A 81 -6.77 -3.80 -6.30
N LEU A 82 -6.15 -3.91 -7.44
CA LEU A 82 -6.74 -4.15 -8.75
C LEU A 82 -6.22 -5.48 -9.29
N HIS A 83 -7.10 -6.25 -9.94
CA HIS A 83 -6.81 -7.56 -10.49
C HIS A 83 -7.10 -7.61 -11.98
N TRP A 84 -6.26 -8.32 -12.73
CA TRP A 84 -6.44 -8.67 -14.13
C TRP A 84 -6.30 -10.18 -14.29
N GLU A 85 -7.41 -10.88 -14.36
CA GLU A 85 -7.45 -12.35 -14.52
C GLU A 85 -6.61 -12.83 -15.72
N SER A 86 -6.77 -12.19 -16.89
CA SER A 86 -6.08 -12.59 -18.12
C SER A 86 -4.56 -12.38 -18.08
N LEU A 87 -4.05 -11.63 -17.12
CA LEU A 87 -2.63 -11.30 -16.96
C LEU A 87 -2.03 -11.97 -15.73
N ASP A 88 -2.85 -12.61 -14.90
CA ASP A 88 -2.47 -13.09 -13.55
C ASP A 88 -1.71 -11.98 -12.76
N LEU A 89 -2.28 -10.76 -12.79
CA LEU A 89 -1.64 -9.56 -12.26
C LEU A 89 -2.48 -8.91 -11.19
N ASP A 90 -1.86 -8.69 -10.03
CA ASP A 90 -2.40 -7.94 -8.91
C ASP A 90 -1.57 -6.68 -8.65
N LEU A 91 -2.23 -5.54 -8.55
CA LEU A 91 -1.57 -4.27 -8.19
C LEU A 91 -2.27 -3.62 -7.01
N GLY A 92 -1.54 -3.43 -5.92
CA GLY A 92 -2.04 -2.69 -4.75
C GLY A 92 -2.28 -1.22 -5.08
N VAL A 93 -3.45 -0.67 -4.69
CA VAL A 93 -3.80 0.74 -4.98
C VAL A 93 -2.77 1.73 -4.43
N PRO A 94 -2.26 1.60 -3.18
CA PRO A 94 -1.21 2.50 -2.70
C PRO A 94 0.08 2.41 -3.51
N GLY A 95 0.52 1.19 -3.85
CA GLY A 95 1.72 0.96 -4.65
C GLY A 95 1.58 1.50 -6.08
N LEU A 96 0.39 1.38 -6.65
CA LEU A 96 0.06 1.90 -7.97
C LEU A 96 0.23 3.43 -8.03
N VAL A 97 -0.29 4.15 -7.03
CA VAL A 97 -0.13 5.60 -6.93
C VAL A 97 1.34 5.98 -6.79
N CYS A 98 2.10 5.26 -5.96
CA CYS A 98 3.52 5.50 -5.80
C CYS A 98 4.34 5.20 -7.07
N SER A 99 3.94 4.18 -7.85
CA SER A 99 4.70 3.73 -9.03
C SER A 99 4.73 4.73 -10.19
N VAL A 100 3.80 5.68 -10.22
CA VAL A 100 3.74 6.71 -11.28
C VAL A 100 4.67 7.89 -11.03
N PHE A 101 5.28 7.97 -9.86
CA PHE A 101 6.27 9.00 -9.52
C PHE A 101 7.68 8.39 -9.56
N PRO A 102 8.47 8.63 -10.59
CA PRO A 102 9.84 8.13 -10.66
C PRO A 102 10.73 8.85 -9.63
N GLY A 103 11.53 8.07 -8.93
CA GLY A 103 12.55 8.58 -8.04
C GLY A 103 12.26 8.40 -6.55
N THR A 104 13.34 8.42 -5.76
CA THR A 104 13.31 8.21 -4.31
C THR A 104 12.95 9.47 -3.52
N ALA A 105 13.10 10.66 -4.10
CA ALA A 105 12.84 11.93 -3.42
C ALA A 105 11.40 12.06 -2.92
N TRP A 106 10.43 11.65 -3.75
CA TRP A 106 9.02 11.62 -3.38
C TRP A 106 8.75 10.67 -2.20
N LEU A 107 9.29 9.47 -2.23
CA LEU A 107 9.16 8.49 -1.15
C LEU A 107 9.84 8.96 0.13
N ALA A 108 10.98 9.65 0.01
CA ALA A 108 11.67 10.26 1.14
C ALA A 108 10.84 11.38 1.78
N GLU A 109 10.14 12.19 0.97
CA GLU A 109 9.23 13.22 1.47
C GLU A 109 8.04 12.61 2.21
N LEU A 110 7.40 11.59 1.65
CA LEU A 110 6.35 10.83 2.33
C LEU A 110 6.85 10.25 3.66
N GLY A 111 8.06 9.69 3.67
CA GLY A 111 8.71 9.14 4.86
C GLY A 111 8.95 10.23 5.92
N ARG A 112 9.35 11.43 5.53
CA ARG A 112 9.51 12.59 6.44
C ARG A 112 8.18 13.02 7.05
N HIS A 113 7.13 13.10 6.25
CA HIS A 113 5.78 13.40 6.76
C HIS A 113 5.28 12.35 7.75
N GLY A 114 5.46 11.06 7.44
CA GLY A 114 5.13 9.96 8.35
C GLY A 114 6.00 9.95 9.61
N GLY A 115 7.29 10.26 9.48
CA GLY A 115 8.26 10.27 10.58
C GLY A 115 8.04 11.41 11.58
N ARG A 116 7.49 12.55 11.16
CA ARG A 116 7.17 13.68 12.04
C ARG A 116 6.02 13.39 13.00
N ARG A 117 5.17 12.42 12.72
CA ARG A 117 4.13 11.96 13.65
C ARG A 117 4.78 11.11 14.74
N THR A 118 5.06 11.74 15.88
CA THR A 118 5.47 11.04 17.11
C THR A 118 4.22 10.44 17.77
N SER A 119 4.24 9.14 17.99
CA SER A 119 3.25 8.47 18.85
C SER A 119 3.87 8.21 20.23
N ALA A 120 3.04 8.10 21.27
CA ALA A 120 3.48 7.73 22.60
C ALA A 120 4.34 6.44 22.60
N ALA A 121 3.97 5.47 21.77
CA ALA A 121 4.73 4.24 21.58
C ALA A 121 6.12 4.46 21.00
N LYS A 122 6.25 5.35 19.99
CA LYS A 122 7.57 5.73 19.43
C LYS A 122 8.45 6.45 20.46
N THR A 123 7.86 7.34 21.25
CA THR A 123 8.59 8.07 22.29
C THR A 123 9.10 7.13 23.38
N LEU A 124 8.27 6.18 23.83
CA LEU A 124 8.67 5.15 24.79
C LEU A 124 9.75 4.22 24.25
N ALA A 125 9.62 3.79 22.99
CA ALA A 125 10.61 2.95 22.32
C ALA A 125 11.97 3.69 22.19
N ALA A 126 11.95 4.95 21.78
CA ALA A 126 13.14 5.78 21.66
C ALA A 126 13.85 5.97 23.02
N ARG A 127 13.09 6.24 24.09
CA ARG A 127 13.62 6.35 25.47
C ARG A 127 14.23 5.03 25.93
N ARG A 128 13.57 3.91 25.67
CA ARG A 128 14.06 2.57 26.03
C ARG A 128 15.33 2.21 25.27
N ASN A 129 15.41 2.51 23.98
CA ASN A 129 16.58 2.27 23.16
C ASN A 129 17.74 3.20 23.52
N GLY A 130 17.46 4.46 23.87
CA GLY A 130 18.47 5.41 24.35
C GLY A 130 19.15 4.98 25.66
N ARG A 131 18.42 4.29 26.56
CA ARG A 131 18.99 3.74 27.80
C ARG A 131 19.93 2.54 27.57
N LYS A 132 19.83 1.86 26.42
CA LYS A 132 20.70 0.71 26.05
C LYS A 132 22.08 1.13 25.53
N GLY A 133 22.36 2.43 25.44
CA GLY A 133 23.60 2.96 24.89
C GLY A 133 23.58 3.06 23.35
N GLY A 134 24.21 4.09 22.84
CA GLY A 134 24.42 4.27 21.40
C GLY A 134 25.52 3.35 20.85
N ARG A 135 25.68 3.38 19.53
CA ARG A 135 26.72 2.63 18.81
C ARG A 135 28.10 2.87 19.46
N PRO A 136 28.88 1.81 19.79
CA PRO A 136 30.22 1.97 20.32
C PRO A 136 31.07 2.82 19.37
N ARG A 137 31.81 3.81 19.89
CA ARG A 137 32.81 4.52 19.10
C ARG A 137 33.92 3.53 18.77
N ILE A 138 34.10 3.26 17.49
CA ILE A 138 35.27 2.51 17.00
C ILE A 138 36.46 3.46 17.16
N ARG A 139 37.44 3.05 17.97
CA ARG A 139 38.76 3.70 18.06
C ARG A 139 39.60 3.31 16.88
#